data_2c3c90e12ce58fe693e39fd62077d16b
#
_entry.id   2c3c90e12ce58fe693e39fd62077d16b
#
_cell.length_a   1.000
_cell.length_b   1.000
_cell.length_c   1.000
_cell.angle_alpha   90.00
_cell.angle_beta   90.00
_cell.angle_gamma   90.00
#
_symmetry.space_group_name_H-M   'P 1'
#
loop_
_entity.id
_entity.type
_entity.pdbx_description
1 polymer ?
#
loop_
_entity_poly.entity_id
_entity_poly.type
_entity_poly.pdbx_seq_one_letter_code
_entity_poly.pdbx_strand_id
1 'polypeptide(L)'
;MGGGLAGCEAAWQLSRRGLGVDLLEMRPVRTTPVHQTDDLAELVCSNSLRGNDLDQAAGLLKEEMRRMDSLVVRVADEVRVPAGSALAVDRALFARRITEEVKALPRVTLRREEVLRIPEDPVTIVATGPLTSEPMAQSLVDFVGRAHLYFYDAVSPVVEADSIDFDRAFRASRYGKGGDDYVNCPLTEPEYRAFYAALTGAESASVHDFDKEHFFEGCLPVEVIGSRGPETLRFGPMKPVGLHDPRTGARPFAVVQLRQDDLAASHYSVVGFQTQLKWSEQKRVFRMVPGLENAEFVRFGMIHRNTYVNAPSTLDPTFEARRRPGLFFAGQMSGVEGYVESAASGLIAGLGAARRALGHEPLAFPEDTALGALGRYIAKSDPENYQPTNIAFGLLPELETRIKDKARKRMAMAHRALESLDRFRQLHGSGELPAVRRTASSA
;
A
#
# COMPACT_ATOMS: atom_id res chain seq x y z
N MET A 1 -11.36 5.72 13.06
CA MET A 1 -11.00 4.45 13.73
C MET A 1 -9.92 3.77 12.90
N GLY A 2 -8.82 3.31 13.55
CA GLY A 2 -7.62 2.77 12.93
C GLY A 2 -6.56 3.82 12.65
N GLY A 3 -5.36 3.66 13.24
CA GLY A 3 -4.19 4.54 13.10
C GLY A 3 -3.22 4.07 12.01
N GLY A 4 -3.72 3.38 10.96
CA GLY A 4 -2.96 3.05 9.78
C GLY A 4 -2.78 4.24 8.82
N LEU A 5 -2.24 3.98 7.62
CA LEU A 5 -2.00 5.01 6.60
C LEU A 5 -3.25 5.85 6.31
N ALA A 6 -4.38 5.20 6.08
CA ALA A 6 -5.63 5.88 5.75
C ALA A 6 -6.20 6.72 6.90
N GLY A 7 -6.16 6.19 8.13
CA GLY A 7 -6.67 6.90 9.30
C GLY A 7 -5.80 8.10 9.67
N CYS A 8 -4.47 7.98 9.58
CA CYS A 8 -3.54 9.10 9.80
C CYS A 8 -3.72 10.19 8.74
N GLU A 9 -3.85 9.80 7.47
CA GLU A 9 -4.11 10.75 6.38
C GLU A 9 -5.45 11.48 6.57
N ALA A 10 -6.52 10.75 6.93
CA ALA A 10 -7.81 11.36 7.20
C ALA A 10 -7.78 12.31 8.39
N ALA A 11 -7.13 11.93 9.49
CA ALA A 11 -6.96 12.79 10.68
C ALA A 11 -6.19 14.07 10.35
N TRP A 12 -5.14 13.99 9.52
CA TRP A 12 -4.42 15.13 9.00
C TRP A 12 -5.34 16.05 8.20
N GLN A 13 -6.08 15.52 7.25
CA GLN A 13 -6.97 16.31 6.39
C GLN A 13 -8.08 17.03 7.19
N LEU A 14 -8.63 16.37 8.21
CA LEU A 14 -9.64 16.95 9.10
C LEU A 14 -9.04 18.05 9.99
N SER A 15 -7.91 17.79 10.65
CA SER A 15 -7.25 18.76 11.53
C SER A 15 -6.81 20.02 10.80
N ARG A 16 -6.26 19.89 9.58
CA ARG A 16 -5.89 21.01 8.71
C ARG A 16 -7.05 21.91 8.37
N ARG A 17 -8.29 21.40 8.45
CA ARG A 17 -9.55 22.15 8.24
C ARG A 17 -10.18 22.63 9.51
N GLY A 18 -9.45 22.61 10.63
CA GLY A 18 -9.87 23.15 11.91
C GLY A 18 -10.87 22.26 12.68
N LEU A 19 -11.07 21.03 12.26
CA LEU A 19 -11.97 20.07 12.91
C LEU A 19 -11.27 19.30 14.02
N GLY A 20 -12.00 19.02 15.12
CA GLY A 20 -11.56 18.09 16.17
C GLY A 20 -11.68 16.65 15.70
N VAL A 21 -10.72 15.80 16.06
CA VAL A 21 -10.67 14.40 15.65
C VAL A 21 -10.30 13.52 16.84
N ASP A 22 -11.13 12.54 17.15
CA ASP A 22 -10.74 11.41 17.99
C ASP A 22 -10.20 10.29 17.08
N LEU A 23 -8.89 10.06 17.11
CA LEU A 23 -8.24 8.96 16.40
C LEU A 23 -8.09 7.76 17.34
N LEU A 24 -8.82 6.69 17.06
CA LEU A 24 -8.86 5.47 17.87
C LEU A 24 -7.95 4.42 17.23
N GLU A 25 -6.94 3.93 17.96
CA GLU A 25 -6.00 2.91 17.53
C GLU A 25 -5.89 1.82 18.60
N MET A 26 -6.09 0.56 18.20
CA MET A 26 -6.13 -0.54 19.16
C MET A 26 -4.77 -0.91 19.77
N ARG A 27 -3.65 -0.63 19.09
CA ARG A 27 -2.31 -0.89 19.64
C ARG A 27 -1.91 0.19 20.65
N PRO A 28 -1.27 -0.15 21.76
CA PRO A 28 -0.78 -1.48 22.17
C PRO A 28 -1.81 -2.35 22.94
N VAL A 29 -3.05 -1.87 23.17
CA VAL A 29 -4.05 -2.61 23.96
C VAL A 29 -4.34 -3.97 23.32
N ARG A 30 -4.46 -4.00 21.99
CA ARG A 30 -4.56 -5.21 21.20
C ARG A 30 -3.57 -5.14 20.03
N THR A 31 -2.72 -6.15 19.95
CA THR A 31 -1.73 -6.29 18.86
C THR A 31 -2.26 -7.17 17.73
N THR A 32 -1.59 -7.14 16.59
CA THR A 32 -1.83 -8.05 15.47
C THR A 32 -0.59 -8.91 15.22
N PRO A 33 -0.70 -10.04 14.52
CA PRO A 33 0.45 -10.90 14.25
C PRO A 33 1.57 -10.26 13.42
N VAL A 34 1.28 -9.18 12.67
CA VAL A 34 2.22 -8.58 11.71
C VAL A 34 2.81 -7.24 12.16
N HIS A 35 2.13 -6.50 13.05
CA HIS A 35 2.66 -5.26 13.61
C HIS A 35 3.68 -5.57 14.71
N GLN A 36 4.76 -4.79 14.75
CA GLN A 36 5.87 -4.98 15.69
C GLN A 36 6.02 -3.81 16.68
N THR A 37 5.38 -2.68 16.36
CA THR A 37 5.48 -1.45 17.15
C THR A 37 4.11 -0.86 17.47
N ASP A 38 4.09 0.13 18.37
CA ASP A 38 2.91 0.92 18.68
C ASP A 38 2.79 2.17 17.80
N ASP A 39 3.74 2.36 16.88
CA ASP A 39 3.73 3.50 15.97
C ASP A 39 2.57 3.42 14.98
N LEU A 40 2.03 4.60 14.64
CA LEU A 40 0.99 4.72 13.63
C LEU A 40 1.56 4.47 12.24
N ALA A 41 0.70 4.11 11.29
CA ALA A 41 1.04 3.90 9.88
C ALA A 41 2.21 2.93 9.64
N GLU A 42 2.41 1.94 10.51
CA GLU A 42 3.44 0.92 10.34
C GLU A 42 3.24 0.13 9.04
N LEU A 43 4.31 0.05 8.23
CA LEU A 43 4.29 -0.69 6.96
C LEU A 43 4.59 -2.17 7.20
N VAL A 44 3.58 -3.02 7.11
CA VAL A 44 3.68 -4.44 7.53
C VAL A 44 4.19 -5.39 6.45
N CYS A 45 3.97 -5.10 5.16
CA CYS A 45 4.33 -6.00 4.05
C CYS A 45 5.67 -5.61 3.41
N SER A 46 5.77 -4.39 2.93
CA SER A 46 6.89 -3.85 2.15
C SER A 46 7.22 -2.45 2.63
N ASN A 47 8.42 -1.95 2.34
CA ASN A 47 8.74 -0.53 2.55
C ASN A 47 8.56 0.32 1.29
N SER A 48 8.00 -0.22 0.21
CA SER A 48 7.84 0.46 -1.05
C SER A 48 6.43 1.02 -1.24
N LEU A 49 6.37 2.28 -1.64
CA LEU A 49 5.17 2.96 -2.12
C LEU A 49 5.10 2.94 -3.67
N ARG A 50 5.73 1.93 -4.30
CA ARG A 50 5.73 1.69 -5.74
C ARG A 50 6.41 2.81 -6.55
N GLY A 51 6.27 2.75 -7.89
CA GLY A 51 6.91 3.69 -8.80
C GLY A 51 6.52 5.15 -8.57
N ASN A 52 7.48 6.07 -8.74
CA ASN A 52 7.34 7.50 -8.43
C ASN A 52 7.29 8.41 -9.67
N ASP A 53 7.58 7.88 -10.85
CA ASP A 53 7.55 8.64 -12.09
C ASP A 53 6.11 8.86 -12.58
N LEU A 54 5.84 9.97 -13.26
CA LEU A 54 4.50 10.33 -13.75
C LEU A 54 3.98 9.40 -14.86
N ASP A 55 4.84 8.67 -15.55
CA ASP A 55 4.44 7.64 -16.52
C ASP A 55 4.00 6.33 -15.86
N GLN A 56 3.97 6.30 -14.52
CA GLN A 56 3.47 5.23 -13.68
C GLN A 56 2.25 5.73 -12.90
N ALA A 57 1.15 4.97 -12.91
CA ALA A 57 -0.10 5.41 -12.27
C ALA A 57 0.04 5.66 -10.76
N ALA A 58 0.87 4.87 -10.07
CA ALA A 58 1.18 5.11 -8.65
C ALA A 58 2.01 6.40 -8.43
N GLY A 59 2.84 6.79 -9.40
CA GLY A 59 3.56 8.06 -9.40
C GLY A 59 2.63 9.25 -9.59
N LEU A 60 1.70 9.14 -10.54
CA LEU A 60 0.64 10.13 -10.74
C LEU A 60 -0.21 10.30 -9.47
N LEU A 61 -0.68 9.20 -8.88
CA LEU A 61 -1.48 9.25 -7.65
C LEU A 61 -0.73 9.97 -6.52
N LYS A 62 0.57 9.67 -6.33
CA LYS A 62 1.40 10.38 -5.33
C LYS A 62 1.56 11.85 -5.63
N GLU A 63 1.72 12.23 -6.90
CA GLU A 63 1.80 13.65 -7.27
C GLU A 63 0.49 14.40 -7.02
N GLU A 64 -0.64 13.76 -7.30
CA GLU A 64 -1.95 14.30 -6.94
C GLU A 64 -2.09 14.47 -5.41
N MET A 65 -1.66 13.47 -4.64
CA MET A 65 -1.67 13.54 -3.18
C MET A 65 -0.73 14.63 -2.64
N ARG A 66 0.46 14.86 -3.24
CA ARG A 66 1.35 15.98 -2.89
C ARG A 66 0.64 17.31 -3.08
N ARG A 67 -0.03 17.50 -4.22
CA ARG A 67 -0.81 18.72 -4.50
C ARG A 67 -1.98 18.91 -3.54
N MET A 68 -2.47 17.82 -2.94
CA MET A 68 -3.54 17.82 -1.93
C MET A 68 -3.04 17.88 -0.47
N ASP A 69 -1.76 18.20 -0.25
CA ASP A 69 -1.12 18.30 1.07
C ASP A 69 -1.22 16.99 1.88
N SER A 70 -0.88 15.85 1.26
CA SER A 70 -0.87 14.55 1.93
C SER A 70 0.23 14.44 2.97
N LEU A 71 -0.12 14.05 4.20
CA LEU A 71 0.82 13.70 5.26
C LEU A 71 1.70 12.51 4.86
N VAL A 72 1.06 11.45 4.38
CA VAL A 72 1.71 10.17 4.10
C VAL A 72 2.78 10.32 3.02
N VAL A 73 2.46 11.03 1.92
CA VAL A 73 3.42 11.21 0.82
C VAL A 73 4.52 12.18 1.21
N ARG A 74 4.22 13.26 1.94
CA ARG A 74 5.22 14.21 2.45
C ARG A 74 6.26 13.51 3.34
N VAL A 75 5.80 12.73 4.32
CA VAL A 75 6.73 12.01 5.20
C VAL A 75 7.50 10.92 4.43
N ALA A 76 6.88 10.27 3.45
CA ALA A 76 7.57 9.30 2.62
C ALA A 76 8.71 9.93 1.79
N ASP A 77 8.51 11.14 1.28
CA ASP A 77 9.56 11.89 0.56
C ASP A 77 10.72 12.29 1.47
N GLU A 78 10.45 12.60 2.76
CA GLU A 78 11.47 12.98 3.76
C GLU A 78 12.38 11.81 4.17
N VAL A 79 11.83 10.60 4.25
CA VAL A 79 12.53 9.40 4.79
C VAL A 79 12.80 8.33 3.72
N ARG A 80 12.91 8.75 2.47
CA ARG A 80 13.14 7.85 1.33
C ARG A 80 14.48 7.15 1.41
N VAL A 81 14.51 5.90 0.96
CA VAL A 81 15.72 5.11 0.75
C VAL A 81 15.94 4.84 -0.75
N PRO A 82 17.17 4.55 -1.20
CA PRO A 82 17.45 4.20 -2.59
C PRO A 82 16.63 3.01 -3.08
N ALA A 83 15.89 3.20 -4.17
CA ALA A 83 15.00 2.17 -4.75
C ALA A 83 14.72 2.39 -6.24
N GLY A 84 15.67 2.89 -7.01
CA GLY A 84 15.52 3.18 -8.45
C GLY A 84 14.41 4.18 -8.71
N SER A 85 13.45 3.82 -9.57
CA SER A 85 12.28 4.66 -9.89
C SER A 85 11.14 4.51 -8.89
N ALA A 86 11.29 3.71 -7.83
CA ALA A 86 10.28 3.57 -6.78
C ALA A 86 10.51 4.55 -5.63
N LEU A 87 9.44 4.92 -4.95
CA LEU A 87 9.51 5.56 -3.64
C LEU A 87 9.49 4.45 -2.58
N ALA A 88 10.64 4.17 -2.00
CA ALA A 88 10.76 3.32 -0.82
C ALA A 88 11.24 4.15 0.38
N VAL A 89 10.90 3.72 1.57
CA VAL A 89 11.14 4.47 2.81
C VAL A 89 11.87 3.62 3.84
N ASP A 90 12.59 4.29 4.75
CA ASP A 90 12.97 3.68 6.02
C ASP A 90 11.71 3.41 6.81
N ARG A 91 11.39 2.13 6.99
CA ARG A 91 10.12 1.68 7.55
C ARG A 91 9.88 2.17 8.98
N ALA A 92 10.90 2.06 9.82
CA ALA A 92 10.79 2.44 11.23
C ALA A 92 10.72 3.96 11.39
N LEU A 93 11.55 4.68 10.64
CA LEU A 93 11.55 6.13 10.67
C LEU A 93 10.25 6.72 10.10
N PHE A 94 9.70 6.10 9.05
CA PHE A 94 8.42 6.50 8.47
C PHE A 94 7.28 6.43 9.50
N ALA A 95 7.10 5.27 10.15
CA ALA A 95 6.07 5.08 11.15
C ALA A 95 6.22 6.05 12.34
N ARG A 96 7.45 6.22 12.82
CA ARG A 96 7.77 7.17 13.89
C ARG A 96 7.41 8.60 13.51
N ARG A 97 7.83 9.05 12.32
CA ARG A 97 7.56 10.42 11.84
C ARG A 97 6.06 10.67 11.66
N ILE A 98 5.30 9.74 11.08
CA ILE A 98 3.84 9.85 11.02
C ILE A 98 3.24 9.96 12.43
N THR A 99 3.71 9.15 13.37
CA THR A 99 3.24 9.16 14.76
C THR A 99 3.49 10.50 15.44
N GLU A 100 4.69 11.08 15.28
CA GLU A 100 5.06 12.39 15.79
C GLU A 100 4.19 13.51 15.21
N GLU A 101 4.02 13.52 13.88
CA GLU A 101 3.20 14.51 13.18
C GLU A 101 1.74 14.46 13.63
N VAL A 102 1.14 13.27 13.71
CA VAL A 102 -0.24 13.10 14.17
C VAL A 102 -0.42 13.54 15.62
N LYS A 103 0.51 13.17 16.51
CA LYS A 103 0.50 13.61 17.92
C LYS A 103 0.67 15.11 18.09
N ALA A 104 1.37 15.76 17.17
CA ALA A 104 1.59 17.21 17.20
C ALA A 104 0.37 18.01 16.69
N LEU A 105 -0.61 17.38 16.08
CA LEU A 105 -1.81 18.06 15.58
C LEU A 105 -2.67 18.58 16.74
N PRO A 106 -2.94 19.89 16.82
CA PRO A 106 -3.56 20.50 17.99
C PRO A 106 -5.03 20.11 18.21
N ARG A 107 -5.65 19.50 17.19
CA ARG A 107 -7.08 19.12 17.21
C ARG A 107 -7.29 17.61 17.08
N VAL A 108 -6.22 16.79 17.19
CA VAL A 108 -6.30 15.35 17.16
C VAL A 108 -6.04 14.79 18.55
N THR A 109 -6.99 14.03 19.07
CA THR A 109 -6.86 13.25 20.29
C THR A 109 -6.61 11.80 19.91
N LEU A 110 -5.39 11.30 20.11
CA LEU A 110 -5.05 9.90 19.91
C LEU A 110 -5.49 9.10 21.14
N ARG A 111 -6.43 8.18 20.93
CA ARG A 111 -6.90 7.24 21.96
C ARG A 111 -6.42 5.84 21.63
N ARG A 112 -5.78 5.19 22.60
CA ARG A 112 -5.27 3.83 22.48
C ARG A 112 -6.31 2.87 23.03
N GLU A 113 -7.27 2.51 22.20
CA GLU A 113 -8.39 1.62 22.56
C GLU A 113 -8.90 0.84 21.35
N GLU A 114 -9.40 -0.37 21.59
CA GLU A 114 -10.06 -1.18 20.56
C GLU A 114 -11.53 -0.75 20.44
N VAL A 115 -11.94 -0.45 19.21
CA VAL A 115 -13.34 -0.20 18.87
C VAL A 115 -13.97 -1.50 18.40
N LEU A 116 -15.02 -1.94 19.07
CA LEU A 116 -15.65 -3.25 18.83
C LEU A 116 -16.80 -3.20 17.82
N ARG A 117 -17.34 -2.02 17.55
CA ARG A 117 -18.47 -1.81 16.63
C ARG A 117 -18.40 -0.42 15.99
N ILE A 118 -19.07 -0.27 14.87
CA ILE A 118 -19.21 1.03 14.21
C ILE A 118 -20.00 1.98 15.12
N PRO A 119 -19.42 3.13 15.54
CA PRO A 119 -20.12 4.10 16.40
C PRO A 119 -21.32 4.72 15.67
N GLU A 120 -22.27 5.25 16.45
CA GLU A 120 -23.44 5.97 15.94
C GLU A 120 -23.18 7.47 15.71
N ASP A 121 -21.94 7.91 15.91
CA ASP A 121 -21.55 9.31 15.71
C ASP A 121 -21.90 9.83 14.32
N PRO A 122 -22.25 11.12 14.18
CA PRO A 122 -22.75 11.68 12.93
C PRO A 122 -21.71 11.67 11.80
N VAL A 123 -20.41 11.76 12.13
CA VAL A 123 -19.33 11.63 11.16
C VAL A 123 -18.28 10.66 11.67
N THR A 124 -18.09 9.59 10.93
CA THR A 124 -17.19 8.48 11.30
C THR A 124 -16.41 7.99 10.09
N ILE A 125 -15.11 7.75 10.26
CA ILE A 125 -14.26 7.10 9.25
C ILE A 125 -13.77 5.77 9.79
N VAL A 126 -14.13 4.67 9.12
CA VAL A 126 -13.64 3.31 9.40
C VAL A 126 -12.40 3.07 8.54
N ALA A 127 -11.23 3.05 9.16
CA ALA A 127 -9.93 2.85 8.52
C ALA A 127 -9.11 1.80 9.26
N THR A 128 -9.78 0.75 9.76
CA THR A 128 -9.20 -0.30 10.62
C THR A 128 -8.27 -1.25 9.86
N GLY A 129 -8.20 -1.10 8.53
CA GLY A 129 -7.29 -1.84 7.67
C GLY A 129 -7.65 -3.32 7.49
N PRO A 130 -6.74 -4.10 6.87
CA PRO A 130 -7.01 -5.49 6.53
C PRO A 130 -7.11 -6.41 7.75
N LEU A 131 -6.44 -6.05 8.85
CA LEU A 131 -6.36 -6.83 10.09
C LEU A 131 -7.35 -6.30 11.14
N THR A 132 -8.54 -5.95 10.69
CA THR A 132 -9.67 -5.55 11.55
C THR A 132 -9.95 -6.63 12.59
N SER A 133 -10.16 -6.23 13.85
CA SER A 133 -10.46 -7.15 14.93
C SER A 133 -11.79 -7.89 14.70
N GLU A 134 -11.89 -9.09 15.24
CA GLU A 134 -13.04 -9.96 15.00
C GLU A 134 -14.39 -9.33 15.41
N PRO A 135 -14.51 -8.65 16.57
CA PRO A 135 -15.75 -7.94 16.92
C PRO A 135 -16.10 -6.82 15.94
N MET A 136 -15.12 -6.01 15.52
CA MET A 136 -15.34 -4.97 14.55
C MET A 136 -15.68 -5.56 13.16
N ALA A 137 -15.03 -6.66 12.75
CA ALA A 137 -15.36 -7.37 11.52
C ALA A 137 -16.81 -7.87 11.53
N GLN A 138 -17.30 -8.39 12.65
CA GLN A 138 -18.71 -8.78 12.81
C GLN A 138 -19.64 -7.57 12.68
N SER A 139 -19.31 -6.43 13.31
CA SER A 139 -20.09 -5.20 13.17
C SER A 139 -20.13 -4.68 11.74
N LEU A 140 -19.05 -4.87 10.97
CA LEU A 140 -19.02 -4.56 9.54
C LEU A 140 -19.96 -5.48 8.75
N VAL A 141 -19.95 -6.80 9.04
CA VAL A 141 -20.88 -7.77 8.44
C VAL A 141 -22.33 -7.38 8.70
N ASP A 142 -22.64 -6.99 9.94
CA ASP A 142 -23.98 -6.59 10.33
C ASP A 142 -24.43 -5.31 9.57
N PHE A 143 -23.49 -4.38 9.33
CA PHE A 143 -23.74 -3.17 8.58
C PHE A 143 -23.89 -3.38 7.06
N VAL A 144 -22.96 -4.12 6.43
CA VAL A 144 -22.94 -4.30 4.96
C VAL A 144 -23.77 -5.50 4.49
N GLY A 145 -24.17 -6.39 5.40
CA GLY A 145 -24.78 -7.68 5.10
C GLY A 145 -23.73 -8.73 4.76
N ARG A 146 -24.16 -9.90 4.28
CA ARG A 146 -23.28 -11.06 3.99
C ARG A 146 -22.35 -10.88 2.78
N ALA A 147 -22.39 -9.75 2.10
CA ALA A 147 -21.63 -9.48 0.88
C ALA A 147 -20.25 -8.86 1.13
N HIS A 148 -19.65 -9.01 2.32
CA HIS A 148 -18.25 -8.65 2.50
C HIS A 148 -17.37 -9.80 2.00
N LEU A 149 -16.28 -9.41 1.35
CA LEU A 149 -15.30 -10.31 0.76
C LEU A 149 -14.02 -10.30 1.62
N TYR A 150 -13.24 -11.35 1.51
CA TYR A 150 -11.90 -11.41 2.09
C TYR A 150 -10.94 -12.06 1.09
N PHE A 151 -9.68 -11.73 1.21
CA PHE A 151 -8.59 -12.36 0.46
C PHE A 151 -7.40 -12.60 1.36
N TYR A 152 -6.48 -13.44 0.90
CA TYR A 152 -5.22 -13.68 1.59
C TYR A 152 -4.11 -12.87 0.97
N ASP A 153 -3.26 -12.31 1.82
CA ASP A 153 -2.05 -11.59 1.46
C ASP A 153 -0.85 -12.24 2.15
N ALA A 154 0.31 -12.13 1.55
CA ALA A 154 1.54 -12.68 2.08
C ALA A 154 2.63 -11.61 2.17
N VAL A 155 3.49 -11.72 3.17
CA VAL A 155 4.58 -10.80 3.45
C VAL A 155 5.90 -11.40 2.97
N SER A 156 6.79 -10.56 2.42
CA SER A 156 8.16 -10.96 2.04
C SER A 156 9.09 -11.00 3.25
N PRO A 157 10.08 -11.91 3.27
CA PRO A 157 11.11 -11.93 4.30
C PRO A 157 12.08 -10.76 4.17
N VAL A 158 12.73 -10.43 5.29
CA VAL A 158 13.76 -9.41 5.43
C VAL A 158 15.00 -10.06 6.02
N VAL A 159 16.18 -9.77 5.44
CA VAL A 159 17.47 -10.32 5.86
C VAL A 159 18.41 -9.22 6.34
N GLU A 160 19.35 -9.57 7.22
CA GLU A 160 20.43 -8.69 7.67
C GLU A 160 21.48 -8.48 6.58
N ALA A 161 21.97 -7.26 6.43
CA ALA A 161 22.96 -6.90 5.43
C ALA A 161 24.28 -7.67 5.57
N ASP A 162 24.75 -7.81 6.81
CA ASP A 162 26.02 -8.49 7.12
C ASP A 162 26.00 -9.99 6.83
N SER A 163 24.80 -10.55 6.65
CA SER A 163 24.60 -11.96 6.30
C SER A 163 24.55 -12.21 4.79
N ILE A 164 24.62 -11.16 3.96
CA ILE A 164 24.63 -11.24 2.50
C ILE A 164 26.07 -11.37 2.00
N ASP A 165 26.32 -12.37 1.17
CA ASP A 165 27.61 -12.53 0.50
C ASP A 165 27.69 -11.63 -0.74
N PHE A 166 28.33 -10.47 -0.59
CA PHE A 166 28.50 -9.50 -1.68
C PHE A 166 29.53 -9.92 -2.74
N ASP A 167 30.32 -10.96 -2.51
CA ASP A 167 31.19 -11.54 -3.55
C ASP A 167 30.36 -12.35 -4.56
N ARG A 168 29.21 -12.86 -4.14
CA ARG A 168 28.27 -13.60 -5.00
C ARG A 168 27.10 -12.75 -5.50
N ALA A 169 26.78 -11.66 -4.85
CA ALA A 169 25.77 -10.69 -5.27
C ALA A 169 26.42 -9.47 -5.94
N PHE A 170 25.65 -8.69 -6.68
CA PHE A 170 26.10 -7.43 -7.27
C PHE A 170 25.07 -6.34 -7.12
N ARG A 171 25.53 -5.07 -7.10
CA ARG A 171 24.63 -3.91 -7.02
C ARG A 171 24.32 -3.39 -8.42
N ALA A 172 23.04 -3.20 -8.74
CA ALA A 172 22.58 -2.56 -9.96
C ALA A 172 21.07 -2.30 -9.91
N SER A 173 20.61 -1.29 -10.64
CA SER A 173 19.19 -1.09 -10.95
C SER A 173 18.88 -1.51 -12.37
N ARG A 174 17.67 -2.07 -12.59
CA ARG A 174 17.24 -2.53 -13.92
C ARG A 174 17.25 -1.39 -14.94
N TYR A 175 17.81 -1.66 -16.12
CA TYR A 175 17.89 -0.69 -17.23
C TYR A 175 18.67 0.58 -16.86
N GLY A 176 19.53 0.54 -15.84
CA GLY A 176 20.26 1.72 -15.36
C GLY A 176 19.36 2.83 -14.81
N LYS A 177 18.13 2.52 -14.39
CA LYS A 177 17.22 3.49 -13.79
C LYS A 177 17.49 3.62 -12.30
N GLY A 178 18.05 4.74 -11.87
CA GLY A 178 18.63 4.98 -10.56
C GLY A 178 20.11 4.60 -10.51
N GLY A 179 20.66 4.49 -9.33
CA GLY A 179 22.03 4.04 -9.09
C GLY A 179 22.12 2.52 -8.91
N ASP A 180 23.08 2.10 -8.10
CA ASP A 180 23.26 0.70 -7.68
C ASP A 180 22.35 0.35 -6.49
N ASP A 181 21.06 0.67 -6.61
CA ASP A 181 20.10 0.72 -5.50
C ASP A 181 19.64 -0.67 -5.02
N TYR A 182 19.75 -1.68 -5.89
CA TYR A 182 19.35 -3.05 -5.55
C TYR A 182 20.58 -3.98 -5.45
N VAL A 183 20.54 -4.89 -4.49
CA VAL A 183 21.44 -6.04 -4.44
C VAL A 183 20.79 -7.15 -5.27
N ASN A 184 21.53 -7.73 -6.19
CA ASN A 184 21.06 -8.74 -7.13
C ASN A 184 21.83 -10.05 -6.89
N CYS A 185 21.11 -11.10 -6.57
CA CYS A 185 21.62 -12.46 -6.37
C CYS A 185 21.36 -13.28 -7.65
N PRO A 186 22.37 -13.44 -8.53
CA PRO A 186 22.21 -14.12 -9.79
C PRO A 186 22.21 -15.63 -9.62
N LEU A 187 21.37 -16.34 -10.37
CA LEU A 187 21.33 -17.79 -10.44
C LEU A 187 21.69 -18.24 -11.85
N THR A 188 22.50 -19.28 -11.94
CA THR A 188 22.68 -20.11 -13.14
C THR A 188 21.45 -20.98 -13.36
N GLU A 189 21.33 -21.62 -14.53
CA GLU A 189 20.21 -22.52 -14.79
C GLU A 189 20.15 -23.72 -13.82
N PRO A 190 21.25 -24.43 -13.51
CA PRO A 190 21.22 -25.52 -12.53
C PRO A 190 20.79 -25.05 -11.13
N GLU A 191 21.30 -23.89 -10.65
CA GLU A 191 20.93 -23.32 -9.34
C GLU A 191 19.45 -22.95 -9.32
N TYR A 192 18.95 -22.34 -10.39
CA TYR A 192 17.54 -22.01 -10.51
C TYR A 192 16.66 -23.24 -10.46
N ARG A 193 16.99 -24.30 -11.20
CA ARG A 193 16.19 -25.53 -11.22
C ARG A 193 16.18 -26.23 -9.87
N ALA A 194 17.31 -26.27 -9.17
CA ALA A 194 17.39 -26.78 -7.81
C ALA A 194 16.54 -25.95 -6.83
N PHE A 195 16.67 -24.62 -6.89
CA PHE A 195 15.85 -23.70 -6.11
C PHE A 195 14.36 -23.86 -6.39
N TYR A 196 13.96 -23.89 -7.67
CA TYR A 196 12.58 -24.07 -8.10
C TYR A 196 11.97 -25.37 -7.54
N ALA A 197 12.67 -26.49 -7.67
CA ALA A 197 12.22 -27.76 -7.13
C ALA A 197 12.05 -27.74 -5.61
N ALA A 198 13.01 -27.12 -4.91
CA ALA A 198 12.95 -26.97 -3.46
C ALA A 198 11.80 -26.06 -3.01
N LEU A 199 11.55 -24.96 -3.74
CA LEU A 199 10.49 -23.99 -3.45
C LEU A 199 9.10 -24.62 -3.64
N THR A 200 8.87 -25.28 -4.78
CA THR A 200 7.58 -25.86 -5.11
C THR A 200 7.26 -27.14 -4.34
N GLY A 201 8.27 -27.81 -3.79
CA GLY A 201 8.14 -28.98 -2.92
C GLY A 201 8.15 -28.67 -1.42
N ALA A 202 8.29 -27.38 -1.02
CA ALA A 202 8.42 -26.99 0.37
C ALA A 202 7.06 -27.01 1.10
N GLU A 203 7.11 -27.27 2.41
CA GLU A 203 5.91 -27.26 3.25
C GLU A 203 5.42 -25.84 3.53
N SER A 204 4.13 -25.61 3.22
CA SER A 204 3.44 -24.38 3.57
C SER A 204 2.89 -24.43 5.01
N ALA A 205 2.75 -23.27 5.65
CA ALA A 205 1.95 -23.14 6.85
C ALA A 205 0.50 -23.50 6.50
N SER A 206 -0.20 -24.21 7.39
CA SER A 206 -1.58 -24.64 7.14
C SER A 206 -2.50 -23.44 7.03
N VAL A 207 -2.96 -23.17 5.82
CA VAL A 207 -4.18 -22.42 5.56
C VAL A 207 -5.32 -23.43 5.58
N HIS A 208 -6.41 -23.14 6.27
CA HIS A 208 -7.58 -24.02 6.22
C HIS A 208 -7.97 -24.28 4.78
N ASP A 209 -8.28 -25.54 4.41
CA ASP A 209 -8.48 -25.99 3.02
C ASP A 209 -9.55 -25.22 2.21
N PHE A 210 -10.43 -24.51 2.90
CA PHE A 210 -11.48 -23.67 2.29
C PHE A 210 -10.97 -22.34 1.72
N ASP A 211 -9.72 -21.95 1.98
CA ASP A 211 -9.22 -20.60 1.74
C ASP A 211 -8.19 -20.52 0.60
N LYS A 212 -7.88 -21.63 -0.08
CA LYS A 212 -6.84 -21.71 -1.12
C LYS A 212 -7.14 -20.93 -2.41
N GLU A 213 -8.38 -20.48 -2.61
CA GLU A 213 -8.82 -19.86 -3.87
C GLU A 213 -8.84 -18.32 -3.86
N HIS A 214 -8.51 -17.65 -2.74
CA HIS A 214 -8.77 -16.22 -2.56
C HIS A 214 -7.51 -15.38 -2.36
N PHE A 215 -6.42 -15.68 -3.04
CA PHE A 215 -5.24 -14.80 -3.07
C PHE A 215 -5.43 -13.63 -4.03
N PHE A 216 -5.01 -12.44 -3.60
CA PHE A 216 -4.87 -11.32 -4.52
C PHE A 216 -3.69 -11.55 -5.47
N GLU A 217 -3.91 -11.43 -6.79
CA GLU A 217 -2.90 -11.71 -7.83
C GLU A 217 -1.60 -10.89 -7.65
N GLY A 218 -1.70 -9.66 -7.14
CA GLY A 218 -0.55 -8.80 -6.91
C GLY A 218 0.33 -9.19 -5.72
N CYS A 219 -0.17 -10.06 -4.80
CA CYS A 219 0.51 -10.50 -3.58
C CYS A 219 0.56 -12.02 -3.45
N LEU A 220 0.51 -12.73 -4.59
CA LEU A 220 0.64 -14.19 -4.60
C LEU A 220 1.92 -14.65 -3.94
N PRO A 221 1.87 -15.69 -3.09
CA PRO A 221 3.06 -16.35 -2.58
C PRO A 221 3.96 -16.85 -3.72
N VAL A 222 5.27 -16.69 -3.55
CA VAL A 222 6.27 -17.04 -4.59
C VAL A 222 6.20 -18.51 -4.99
N GLU A 223 5.93 -19.42 -4.05
CA GLU A 223 5.71 -20.84 -4.31
C GLU A 223 4.42 -21.10 -5.11
N VAL A 224 3.38 -20.29 -4.91
CA VAL A 224 2.14 -20.37 -5.70
C VAL A 224 2.38 -19.87 -7.14
N ILE A 225 3.17 -18.81 -7.30
CA ILE A 225 3.62 -18.36 -8.63
C ILE A 225 4.44 -19.48 -9.30
N GLY A 226 5.36 -20.09 -8.55
CA GLY A 226 6.19 -21.19 -9.03
C GLY A 226 5.37 -22.42 -9.49
N SER A 227 4.32 -22.77 -8.78
CA SER A 227 3.47 -23.93 -9.13
C SER A 227 2.76 -23.79 -10.48
N ARG A 228 2.65 -22.57 -11.04
CA ARG A 228 2.08 -22.32 -12.38
C ARG A 228 3.01 -22.75 -13.52
N GLY A 229 4.27 -23.11 -13.23
CA GLY A 229 5.21 -23.64 -14.19
C GLY A 229 6.64 -23.19 -13.97
N PRO A 230 7.62 -23.98 -14.47
CA PRO A 230 9.05 -23.78 -14.17
C PRO A 230 9.65 -22.48 -14.70
N GLU A 231 9.01 -21.82 -15.65
CA GLU A 231 9.50 -20.54 -16.19
C GLU A 231 8.80 -19.33 -15.56
N THR A 232 7.71 -19.53 -14.80
CA THR A 232 6.86 -18.44 -14.31
C THR A 232 7.63 -17.45 -13.44
N LEU A 233 8.50 -17.93 -12.56
CA LEU A 233 9.31 -17.05 -11.70
C LEU A 233 10.26 -16.14 -12.50
N ARG A 234 10.80 -16.63 -13.63
CA ARG A 234 11.71 -15.90 -14.52
C ARG A 234 11.01 -14.80 -15.33
N PHE A 235 9.69 -14.86 -15.46
CA PHE A 235 8.87 -13.79 -16.04
C PHE A 235 8.24 -12.90 -14.94
N GLY A 236 8.36 -13.28 -13.67
CA GLY A 236 7.85 -12.62 -12.49
C GLY A 236 8.97 -12.11 -11.55
N PRO A 237 8.99 -12.54 -10.28
CA PRO A 237 9.89 -11.99 -9.25
C PRO A 237 11.38 -12.24 -9.52
N MET A 238 11.74 -13.31 -10.23
CA MET A 238 13.14 -13.65 -10.53
C MET A 238 13.56 -13.25 -11.96
N LYS A 239 12.88 -12.30 -12.57
CA LYS A 239 13.14 -11.86 -13.94
C LYS A 239 14.58 -11.32 -14.10
N PRO A 240 15.41 -11.82 -15.06
CA PRO A 240 16.79 -11.34 -15.26
C PRO A 240 16.91 -10.15 -16.21
N VAL A 241 15.82 -9.76 -16.89
CA VAL A 241 15.83 -8.73 -17.94
C VAL A 241 16.24 -7.36 -17.38
N GLY A 242 17.12 -6.67 -18.09
CA GLY A 242 17.61 -5.34 -17.71
C GLY A 242 18.75 -5.35 -16.71
N LEU A 243 19.30 -6.55 -16.39
CA LEU A 243 20.46 -6.73 -15.52
C LEU A 243 21.57 -7.50 -16.25
N HIS A 244 22.82 -7.11 -15.98
CA HIS A 244 24.03 -7.83 -16.39
C HIS A 244 24.91 -7.96 -15.15
N ASP A 245 25.45 -9.15 -14.92
CA ASP A 245 26.40 -9.37 -13.82
C ASP A 245 27.74 -8.73 -14.21
N PRO A 246 28.23 -7.72 -13.48
CA PRO A 246 29.46 -7.00 -13.83
C PRO A 246 30.70 -7.89 -13.76
N ARG A 247 30.66 -9.01 -13.04
CA ARG A 247 31.78 -9.94 -12.89
C ARG A 247 31.95 -10.83 -14.11
N THR A 248 30.88 -11.15 -14.82
CA THR A 248 30.88 -12.05 -15.99
C THR A 248 30.56 -11.32 -17.28
N GLY A 249 29.97 -10.12 -17.20
CA GLY A 249 29.41 -9.38 -18.35
C GLY A 249 28.15 -10.04 -18.93
N ALA A 250 27.73 -11.18 -18.41
CA ALA A 250 26.62 -11.97 -18.90
C ALA A 250 25.30 -11.60 -18.21
N ARG A 251 24.20 -11.86 -18.90
CA ARG A 251 22.88 -11.82 -18.31
C ARG A 251 22.64 -13.12 -17.50
N PRO A 252 22.28 -13.02 -16.20
CA PRO A 252 21.97 -14.19 -15.40
C PRO A 252 20.78 -14.99 -15.96
N PHE A 253 20.68 -16.26 -15.62
CA PHE A 253 19.51 -17.07 -15.97
C PHE A 253 18.25 -16.63 -15.19
N ALA A 254 18.43 -16.36 -13.89
CA ALA A 254 17.42 -15.77 -13.02
C ALA A 254 18.10 -14.85 -11.99
N VAL A 255 17.36 -13.96 -11.33
CA VAL A 255 17.90 -13.05 -10.32
C VAL A 255 16.90 -12.87 -9.19
N VAL A 256 17.32 -13.04 -7.95
CA VAL A 256 16.61 -12.56 -6.77
C VAL A 256 17.11 -11.16 -6.45
N GLN A 257 16.20 -10.19 -6.33
CA GLN A 257 16.54 -8.82 -5.98
C GLN A 257 16.27 -8.55 -4.51
N LEU A 258 17.17 -7.84 -3.86
CA LEU A 258 17.02 -7.36 -2.50
C LEU A 258 16.96 -5.82 -2.54
N ARG A 259 16.03 -5.25 -1.80
CA ARG A 259 15.85 -3.80 -1.67
C ARG A 259 16.16 -3.38 -0.25
N GLN A 260 16.91 -2.30 -0.12
CA GLN A 260 17.20 -1.66 1.15
C GLN A 260 15.91 -1.34 1.92
N ASP A 261 15.86 -1.70 3.21
CA ASP A 261 14.67 -1.56 4.06
C ASP A 261 14.79 -0.37 5.05
N ASP A 262 15.99 0.10 5.33
CA ASP A 262 16.28 1.24 6.22
C ASP A 262 17.37 2.16 5.66
N LEU A 263 17.50 3.38 6.23
CA LEU A 263 18.51 4.36 5.80
C LEU A 263 19.96 3.91 6.06
N ALA A 264 20.17 3.10 7.10
CA ALA A 264 21.49 2.56 7.44
C ALA A 264 21.95 1.45 6.52
N ALA A 265 21.06 0.98 5.62
CA ALA A 265 21.27 -0.20 4.78
C ALA A 265 21.63 -1.46 5.59
N SER A 266 21.10 -1.56 6.81
CA SER A 266 21.33 -2.69 7.70
C SER A 266 20.44 -3.89 7.41
N HIS A 267 19.31 -3.67 6.70
CA HIS A 267 18.33 -4.69 6.36
C HIS A 267 17.92 -4.61 4.90
N TYR A 268 17.62 -5.78 4.31
CA TYR A 268 17.17 -5.90 2.92
C TYR A 268 15.93 -6.77 2.80
N SER A 269 14.88 -6.24 2.17
CA SER A 269 13.67 -7.00 1.81
C SER A 269 13.90 -7.82 0.55
N VAL A 270 13.48 -9.09 0.53
CA VAL A 270 13.52 -9.94 -0.66
C VAL A 270 12.34 -9.58 -1.57
N VAL A 271 12.63 -8.96 -2.71
CA VAL A 271 11.61 -8.36 -3.59
C VAL A 271 10.78 -9.43 -4.31
N GLY A 272 9.45 -9.38 -4.12
CA GLY A 272 8.53 -10.30 -4.79
C GLY A 272 8.51 -11.73 -4.22
N PHE A 273 9.06 -11.92 -3.02
CA PHE A 273 9.12 -13.19 -2.32
C PHE A 273 8.15 -13.27 -1.14
N GLN A 274 6.96 -12.76 -1.32
CA GLN A 274 5.85 -13.05 -0.41
C GLN A 274 5.69 -14.56 -0.32
N THR A 275 5.48 -15.11 0.87
CA THR A 275 5.46 -16.55 1.06
C THR A 275 4.59 -17.00 2.23
N GLN A 276 3.97 -18.17 2.09
CA GLN A 276 3.27 -18.91 3.14
C GLN A 276 4.07 -20.13 3.64
N LEU A 277 5.32 -20.29 3.20
CA LEU A 277 6.16 -21.39 3.65
C LEU A 277 6.38 -21.36 5.17
N LYS A 278 6.48 -22.52 5.80
CA LYS A 278 6.94 -22.62 7.20
C LYS A 278 8.30 -21.96 7.37
N TRP A 279 8.58 -21.35 8.51
CA TRP A 279 9.83 -20.62 8.76
C TRP A 279 11.10 -21.47 8.55
N SER A 280 11.04 -22.77 8.91
CA SER A 280 12.13 -23.72 8.62
C SER A 280 12.37 -23.89 7.13
N GLU A 281 11.30 -23.97 6.35
CA GLU A 281 11.35 -24.08 4.90
C GLU A 281 11.86 -22.79 4.25
N GLN A 282 11.45 -21.62 4.75
CA GLN A 282 11.99 -20.35 4.28
C GLN A 282 13.50 -20.29 4.45
N LYS A 283 14.03 -20.68 5.62
CA LYS A 283 15.48 -20.76 5.85
C LYS A 283 16.14 -21.72 4.87
N ARG A 284 15.60 -22.93 4.72
CA ARG A 284 16.17 -23.97 3.86
C ARG A 284 16.18 -23.54 2.39
N VAL A 285 15.06 -23.06 1.89
CA VAL A 285 14.88 -22.75 0.45
C VAL A 285 15.58 -21.44 0.07
N PHE A 286 15.40 -20.37 0.84
CA PHE A 286 15.96 -19.07 0.45
C PHE A 286 17.47 -19.01 0.61
N ARG A 287 18.06 -19.84 1.48
CA ARG A 287 19.52 -20.02 1.56
C ARG A 287 20.13 -20.78 0.38
N MET A 288 19.32 -21.33 -0.53
CA MET A 288 19.82 -21.89 -1.79
C MET A 288 20.09 -20.80 -2.84
N VAL A 289 19.67 -19.56 -2.61
CA VAL A 289 19.95 -18.43 -3.49
C VAL A 289 21.39 -17.99 -3.31
N PRO A 290 22.22 -17.90 -4.40
CA PRO A 290 23.59 -17.43 -4.33
C PRO A 290 23.69 -16.05 -3.69
N GLY A 291 24.53 -15.92 -2.67
CA GLY A 291 24.65 -14.71 -1.86
C GLY A 291 23.76 -14.68 -0.62
N LEU A 292 22.86 -15.65 -0.45
CA LEU A 292 22.00 -15.78 0.73
C LEU A 292 22.24 -17.07 1.53
N GLU A 293 23.32 -17.79 1.27
CA GLU A 293 23.62 -19.09 1.90
C GLU A 293 23.67 -19.00 3.44
N ASN A 294 24.15 -17.86 3.94
CA ASN A 294 24.26 -17.58 5.38
C ASN A 294 23.23 -16.55 5.85
N ALA A 295 22.19 -16.24 5.05
CA ALA A 295 21.25 -15.19 5.36
C ALA A 295 20.60 -15.35 6.74
N GLU A 296 20.64 -14.29 7.53
CA GLU A 296 19.93 -14.16 8.80
C GLU A 296 18.63 -13.39 8.58
N PHE A 297 17.51 -14.02 8.97
CA PHE A 297 16.20 -13.48 8.74
C PHE A 297 15.76 -12.64 9.94
N VAL A 298 15.69 -11.32 9.76
CA VAL A 298 15.12 -10.37 10.71
C VAL A 298 13.61 -10.57 10.80
N ARG A 299 12.98 -10.86 9.66
CA ARG A 299 11.57 -11.17 9.57
C ARG A 299 11.33 -12.27 8.55
N PHE A 300 10.50 -13.24 8.93
CA PHE A 300 9.99 -14.24 8.02
C PHE A 300 8.77 -13.75 7.25
N GLY A 301 8.58 -14.30 6.07
CA GLY A 301 7.32 -14.18 5.35
C GLY A 301 6.19 -14.88 6.12
N MET A 302 4.99 -14.34 6.01
CA MET A 302 3.79 -14.95 6.60
C MET A 302 2.57 -14.57 5.78
N ILE A 303 1.53 -15.40 5.90
CA ILE A 303 0.22 -15.16 5.31
C ILE A 303 -0.73 -14.57 6.35
N HIS A 304 -1.62 -13.69 5.92
CA HIS A 304 -2.71 -13.19 6.75
C HIS A 304 -3.97 -12.98 5.92
N ARG A 305 -5.12 -13.05 6.58
CA ARG A 305 -6.42 -12.82 6.00
C ARG A 305 -6.74 -11.33 6.03
N ASN A 306 -7.09 -10.78 4.87
CA ASN A 306 -7.52 -9.40 4.73
C ASN A 306 -9.04 -9.32 4.62
N THR A 307 -9.64 -8.36 5.33
CA THR A 307 -11.08 -8.08 5.27
C THR A 307 -11.31 -6.82 4.43
N TYR A 308 -12.26 -6.86 3.50
CA TYR A 308 -12.72 -5.69 2.76
C TYR A 308 -14.23 -5.76 2.48
N VAL A 309 -14.83 -4.61 2.24
CA VAL A 309 -16.25 -4.54 1.91
C VAL A 309 -16.47 -4.64 0.41
N ASN A 310 -17.63 -5.17 -0.02
CA ASN A 310 -18.06 -5.06 -1.41
C ASN A 310 -18.40 -3.58 -1.68
N ALA A 311 -17.39 -2.81 -2.08
CA ALA A 311 -17.48 -1.37 -2.20
C ALA A 311 -18.55 -0.89 -3.20
N PRO A 312 -18.72 -1.48 -4.40
CA PRO A 312 -19.75 -1.04 -5.34
C PRO A 312 -21.18 -1.09 -4.77
N SER A 313 -21.46 -2.08 -3.92
CA SER A 313 -22.75 -2.18 -3.23
C SER A 313 -22.88 -1.25 -2.01
N THR A 314 -21.76 -0.81 -1.45
CA THR A 314 -21.70 -0.17 -0.14
C THR A 314 -21.38 1.32 -0.20
N LEU A 315 -20.45 1.71 -1.09
CA LEU A 315 -19.83 3.04 -1.10
C LEU A 315 -20.16 3.84 -2.35
N ASP A 316 -20.12 5.15 -2.22
CA ASP A 316 -20.12 6.08 -3.34
C ASP A 316 -18.67 6.48 -3.73
N PRO A 317 -18.45 7.31 -4.77
CA PRO A 317 -17.12 7.71 -5.20
C PRO A 317 -16.33 8.55 -4.18
N THR A 318 -16.96 9.04 -3.13
CA THR A 318 -16.33 9.78 -2.03
C THR A 318 -15.92 8.88 -0.86
N PHE A 319 -16.10 7.56 -1.02
CA PHE A 319 -15.92 6.54 0.03
C PHE A 319 -16.94 6.65 1.16
N GLU A 320 -18.01 7.39 0.98
CA GLU A 320 -19.13 7.47 1.90
C GLU A 320 -20.08 6.28 1.74
N ALA A 321 -20.59 5.77 2.85
CA ALA A 321 -21.57 4.67 2.82
C ALA A 321 -22.91 5.14 2.29
N ARG A 322 -23.43 4.52 1.21
CA ARG A 322 -24.72 4.87 0.57
C ARG A 322 -25.92 4.81 1.53
N ARG A 323 -25.85 3.91 2.52
CA ARG A 323 -26.96 3.69 3.48
C ARG A 323 -26.91 4.61 4.70
N ARG A 324 -25.75 5.25 4.96
CA ARG A 324 -25.54 6.09 6.14
C ARG A 324 -24.64 7.28 5.79
N PRO A 325 -25.22 8.42 5.42
CA PRO A 325 -24.47 9.67 5.27
C PRO A 325 -23.65 9.99 6.53
N GLY A 326 -22.41 10.45 6.36
CA GLY A 326 -21.47 10.71 7.43
C GLY A 326 -20.61 9.51 7.82
N LEU A 327 -20.90 8.30 7.37
CA LEU A 327 -20.05 7.13 7.58
C LEU A 327 -19.17 6.90 6.33
N PHE A 328 -17.86 6.92 6.52
CA PHE A 328 -16.86 6.71 5.47
C PHE A 328 -16.04 5.45 5.75
N PHE A 329 -15.58 4.81 4.67
CA PHE A 329 -14.63 3.70 4.74
C PHE A 329 -13.33 4.11 4.04
N ALA A 330 -12.18 3.77 4.61
CA ALA A 330 -10.90 4.11 4.02
C ALA A 330 -9.86 3.01 4.25
N GLY A 331 -8.80 3.02 3.45
CA GLY A 331 -7.78 1.99 3.46
C GLY A 331 -8.20 0.74 2.71
N GLN A 332 -7.43 -0.31 2.85
CA GLN A 332 -7.61 -1.56 2.13
C GLN A 332 -9.02 -2.17 2.31
N MET A 333 -9.62 -1.98 3.48
CA MET A 333 -10.98 -2.47 3.71
C MET A 333 -12.05 -1.83 2.83
N SER A 334 -11.79 -0.66 2.25
CA SER A 334 -12.69 -0.03 1.27
C SER A 334 -12.56 -0.60 -0.15
N GLY A 335 -11.73 -1.66 -0.34
CA GLY A 335 -11.54 -2.32 -1.63
C GLY A 335 -10.52 -1.64 -2.54
N VAL A 336 -9.65 -0.81 -2.00
CA VAL A 336 -8.41 -0.40 -2.67
C VAL A 336 -7.27 -1.31 -2.21
N GLU A 337 -6.29 -1.54 -3.09
CA GLU A 337 -5.13 -2.36 -2.77
C GLU A 337 -3.85 -1.52 -2.87
N GLY A 338 -2.98 -1.65 -1.85
CA GLY A 338 -1.70 -0.96 -1.78
C GLY A 338 -1.66 0.22 -0.81
N TYR A 339 -0.44 0.57 -0.39
CA TYR A 339 -0.21 1.62 0.61
C TYR A 339 -0.61 3.01 0.13
N VAL A 340 -0.28 3.33 -1.13
CA VAL A 340 -0.60 4.65 -1.70
C VAL A 340 -2.09 4.80 -1.88
N GLU A 341 -2.76 3.77 -2.39
CA GLU A 341 -4.20 3.73 -2.58
C GLU A 341 -4.95 3.79 -1.24
N SER A 342 -4.40 3.11 -0.21
CA SER A 342 -4.95 3.20 1.15
C SER A 342 -4.86 4.61 1.71
N ALA A 343 -3.71 5.28 1.57
CA ALA A 343 -3.56 6.67 1.99
C ALA A 343 -4.46 7.61 1.16
N ALA A 344 -4.54 7.41 -0.16
CA ALA A 344 -5.41 8.19 -1.04
C ALA A 344 -6.89 8.08 -0.66
N SER A 345 -7.37 6.88 -0.33
CA SER A 345 -8.75 6.70 0.17
C SER A 345 -8.96 7.41 1.50
N GLY A 346 -7.95 7.45 2.38
CA GLY A 346 -7.96 8.22 3.61
C GLY A 346 -8.05 9.72 3.36
N LEU A 347 -7.34 10.23 2.37
CA LEU A 347 -7.40 11.62 1.91
C LEU A 347 -8.82 11.96 1.41
N ILE A 348 -9.37 11.13 0.52
CA ILE A 348 -10.72 11.36 -0.05
C ILE A 348 -11.79 11.31 1.06
N ALA A 349 -11.76 10.26 1.90
CA ALA A 349 -12.70 10.11 3.01
C ALA A 349 -12.56 11.25 4.04
N GLY A 350 -11.34 11.67 4.35
CA GLY A 350 -11.06 12.80 5.25
C GLY A 350 -11.64 14.11 4.73
N LEU A 351 -11.51 14.38 3.42
CA LEU A 351 -12.10 15.55 2.77
C LEU A 351 -13.63 15.48 2.76
N GLY A 352 -14.20 14.31 2.45
CA GLY A 352 -15.64 14.07 2.48
C GLY A 352 -16.22 14.27 3.88
N ALA A 353 -15.58 13.66 4.88
CA ALA A 353 -15.95 13.79 6.28
C ALA A 353 -15.86 15.24 6.80
N ALA A 354 -14.84 15.99 6.37
CA ALA A 354 -14.73 17.40 6.70
C ALA A 354 -15.92 18.20 6.15
N ARG A 355 -16.31 17.96 4.92
CA ARG A 355 -17.46 18.62 4.32
C ARG A 355 -18.75 18.28 5.05
N ARG A 356 -18.97 16.99 5.38
CA ARG A 356 -20.15 16.56 6.18
C ARG A 356 -20.20 17.25 7.54
N ALA A 357 -19.08 17.30 8.25
CA ALA A 357 -19.00 17.96 9.55
C ALA A 357 -19.32 19.47 9.49
N LEU A 358 -19.17 20.08 8.32
CA LEU A 358 -19.48 21.49 8.05
C LEU A 358 -20.85 21.69 7.39
N GLY A 359 -21.66 20.64 7.28
CA GLY A 359 -23.00 20.71 6.71
C GLY A 359 -23.05 20.72 5.17
N HIS A 360 -21.98 20.29 4.50
CA HIS A 360 -21.87 20.22 3.05
C HIS A 360 -21.84 18.78 2.54
N GLU A 361 -22.32 18.57 1.31
CA GLU A 361 -22.17 17.27 0.63
C GLU A 361 -20.69 17.02 0.29
N PRO A 362 -20.19 15.76 0.42
CA PRO A 362 -18.90 15.36 -0.08
C PRO A 362 -18.77 15.62 -1.59
N LEU A 363 -17.55 15.85 -2.07
CA LEU A 363 -17.26 16.07 -3.48
C LEU A 363 -16.39 14.95 -4.02
N ALA A 364 -16.85 14.31 -5.08
CA ALA A 364 -16.05 13.37 -5.84
C ALA A 364 -14.96 14.11 -6.64
N PHE A 365 -13.77 13.55 -6.69
CA PHE A 365 -12.70 14.04 -7.57
C PHE A 365 -13.06 13.84 -9.05
N PRO A 366 -12.52 14.67 -9.97
CA PRO A 366 -12.72 14.48 -11.41
C PRO A 366 -12.28 13.08 -11.86
N GLU A 367 -13.08 12.41 -12.70
CA GLU A 367 -12.88 11.02 -13.11
C GLU A 367 -11.57 10.80 -13.91
N ASP A 368 -11.02 11.85 -14.49
CA ASP A 368 -9.75 11.85 -15.22
C ASP A 368 -8.51 12.07 -14.34
N THR A 369 -8.68 12.21 -13.02
CA THR A 369 -7.62 12.16 -12.01
C THR A 369 -7.44 10.73 -11.48
N ALA A 370 -6.28 10.40 -10.92
CA ALA A 370 -6.05 9.11 -10.28
C ALA A 370 -6.92 8.95 -9.01
N LEU A 371 -7.08 10.01 -8.22
CA LEU A 371 -7.99 10.03 -7.06
C LEU A 371 -9.43 9.76 -7.47
N GLY A 372 -9.93 10.44 -8.52
CA GLY A 372 -11.29 10.24 -9.02
C GLY A 372 -11.48 8.87 -9.67
N ALA A 373 -10.47 8.35 -10.38
CA ALA A 373 -10.50 7.02 -10.97
C ALA A 373 -10.62 5.92 -9.92
N LEU A 374 -9.94 6.04 -8.76
CA LEU A 374 -10.10 5.13 -7.62
C LEU A 374 -11.53 5.20 -7.07
N GLY A 375 -12.06 6.40 -6.79
CA GLY A 375 -13.43 6.58 -6.30
C GLY A 375 -14.46 6.00 -7.26
N ARG A 376 -14.29 6.23 -8.58
CA ARG A 376 -15.14 5.65 -9.60
C ARG A 376 -15.08 4.13 -9.63
N TYR A 377 -13.88 3.55 -9.55
CA TYR A 377 -13.70 2.10 -9.56
C TYR A 377 -14.45 1.44 -8.40
N ILE A 378 -14.23 1.88 -7.17
CA ILE A 378 -14.85 1.29 -5.99
C ILE A 378 -16.38 1.44 -5.98
N ALA A 379 -16.92 2.48 -6.61
CA ALA A 379 -18.35 2.79 -6.57
C ALA A 379 -19.15 2.24 -7.75
N LYS A 380 -18.49 1.99 -8.90
CA LYS A 380 -19.16 1.66 -10.18
C LYS A 380 -18.71 0.33 -10.79
N SER A 381 -17.80 -0.42 -10.13
CA SER A 381 -17.44 -1.77 -10.56
C SER A 381 -18.61 -2.75 -10.40
N ASP A 382 -18.55 -3.86 -11.13
CA ASP A 382 -19.54 -4.94 -10.99
C ASP A 382 -19.44 -5.56 -9.58
N PRO A 383 -20.51 -5.53 -8.78
CA PRO A 383 -20.49 -6.10 -7.43
C PRO A 383 -20.28 -7.62 -7.39
N GLU A 384 -20.65 -8.35 -8.45
CA GLU A 384 -20.53 -9.82 -8.50
C GLU A 384 -19.09 -10.27 -8.72
N ASN A 385 -18.30 -9.44 -9.45
CA ASN A 385 -16.91 -9.73 -9.81
C ASN A 385 -15.93 -8.73 -9.18
N TYR A 386 -16.34 -8.04 -8.11
CA TYR A 386 -15.52 -7.01 -7.49
C TYR A 386 -14.30 -7.60 -6.79
N GLN A 387 -13.15 -7.04 -7.10
CA GLN A 387 -11.88 -7.33 -6.42
C GLN A 387 -11.17 -6.02 -6.07
N PRO A 388 -10.41 -5.98 -4.97
CA PRO A 388 -9.53 -4.85 -4.67
C PRO A 388 -8.60 -4.52 -5.82
N THR A 389 -8.27 -3.24 -5.99
CA THR A 389 -7.42 -2.81 -7.12
C THR A 389 -6.36 -1.82 -6.69
N ASN A 390 -5.23 -1.92 -7.39
CA ASN A 390 -4.23 -0.86 -7.42
C ASN A 390 -4.59 0.16 -8.50
N ILE A 391 -4.13 1.41 -8.33
CA ILE A 391 -4.26 2.40 -9.38
C ILE A 391 -3.50 1.98 -10.66
N ALA A 392 -4.16 2.10 -11.79
CA ALA A 392 -3.60 1.83 -13.11
C ALA A 392 -4.13 2.87 -14.11
N PHE A 393 -3.33 3.20 -15.15
CA PHE A 393 -3.79 4.11 -16.20
C PHE A 393 -5.04 3.63 -16.94
N GLY A 394 -5.31 2.31 -16.93
CA GLY A 394 -6.54 1.74 -17.50
C GLY A 394 -7.82 2.11 -16.73
N LEU A 395 -7.70 2.62 -15.49
CA LEU A 395 -8.84 3.14 -14.73
C LEU A 395 -9.23 4.58 -15.13
N LEU A 396 -8.30 5.33 -15.71
CA LEU A 396 -8.56 6.69 -16.17
C LEU A 396 -9.25 6.67 -17.54
N PRO A 397 -10.11 7.64 -17.87
CA PRO A 397 -10.71 7.79 -19.18
C PRO A 397 -9.66 7.93 -20.28
N GLU A 398 -9.92 7.36 -21.45
CA GLU A 398 -9.06 7.48 -22.62
C GLU A 398 -8.87 8.96 -23.02
N LEU A 399 -7.78 9.23 -23.75
CA LEU A 399 -7.54 10.53 -24.37
C LEU A 399 -8.41 10.65 -25.61
N GLU A 400 -8.91 11.86 -25.92
CA GLU A 400 -9.63 12.13 -27.17
C GLU A 400 -8.77 11.87 -28.38
N THR A 401 -7.48 12.18 -28.29
CA THR A 401 -6.50 11.96 -29.36
C THR A 401 -5.75 10.64 -29.16
N ARG A 402 -5.73 9.79 -30.17
CA ARG A 402 -5.01 8.52 -30.14
C ARG A 402 -3.49 8.72 -30.19
N ILE A 403 -2.80 8.35 -29.12
CA ILE A 403 -1.33 8.34 -29.05
C ILE A 403 -0.86 6.88 -29.08
N LYS A 404 -0.04 6.51 -30.09
CA LYS A 404 0.46 5.13 -30.26
C LYS A 404 1.57 4.78 -29.27
N ASP A 405 2.46 5.72 -29.01
CA ASP A 405 3.56 5.53 -28.05
C ASP A 405 3.03 5.45 -26.62
N LYS A 406 3.31 4.34 -25.95
CA LYS A 406 2.77 4.04 -24.62
C LYS A 406 3.26 5.01 -23.55
N ALA A 407 4.52 5.43 -23.60
CA ALA A 407 5.09 6.33 -22.61
C ALA A 407 4.51 7.75 -22.79
N ARG A 408 4.44 8.23 -24.05
CA ARG A 408 3.81 9.51 -24.37
C ARG A 408 2.32 9.54 -24.04
N LYS A 409 1.59 8.41 -24.28
CA LYS A 409 0.17 8.30 -23.90
C LYS A 409 0.00 8.48 -22.41
N ARG A 410 0.79 7.77 -21.59
CA ARG A 410 0.73 7.85 -20.12
C ARG A 410 1.07 9.24 -19.60
N MET A 411 2.11 9.87 -20.13
CA MET A 411 2.47 11.25 -19.78
C MET A 411 1.36 12.24 -20.13
N ALA A 412 0.73 12.11 -21.30
CA ALA A 412 -0.40 12.97 -21.68
C ALA A 412 -1.61 12.78 -20.75
N MET A 413 -1.91 11.53 -20.35
CA MET A 413 -2.95 11.24 -19.35
C MET A 413 -2.60 11.85 -17.98
N ALA A 414 -1.34 11.75 -17.55
CA ALA A 414 -0.89 12.33 -16.30
C ALA A 414 -1.00 13.86 -16.29
N HIS A 415 -0.58 14.53 -17.36
CA HIS A 415 -0.73 16.00 -17.48
C HIS A 415 -2.19 16.42 -17.41
N ARG A 416 -3.08 15.76 -18.18
CA ARG A 416 -4.52 16.02 -18.14
C ARG A 416 -5.07 15.87 -16.71
N ALA A 417 -4.69 14.80 -16.01
CA ALA A 417 -5.13 14.53 -14.67
C ALA A 417 -4.71 15.64 -13.69
N LEU A 418 -3.44 16.08 -13.78
CA LEU A 418 -2.92 17.16 -12.93
C LEU A 418 -3.58 18.51 -13.22
N GLU A 419 -3.86 18.82 -14.47
CA GLU A 419 -4.62 20.03 -14.86
C GLU A 419 -6.06 19.98 -14.35
N SER A 420 -6.72 18.81 -14.42
CA SER A 420 -8.06 18.62 -13.87
C SER A 420 -8.08 18.77 -12.36
N LEU A 421 -7.10 18.21 -11.67
CA LEU A 421 -6.96 18.37 -10.23
C LEU A 421 -6.73 19.84 -9.83
N ASP A 422 -5.89 20.56 -10.54
CA ASP A 422 -5.63 21.97 -10.26
C ASP A 422 -6.89 22.83 -10.46
N ARG A 423 -7.68 22.59 -11.52
CA ARG A 423 -8.99 23.22 -11.70
C ARG A 423 -9.95 22.89 -10.56
N PHE A 424 -10.01 21.61 -10.15
CA PHE A 424 -10.83 21.19 -9.02
C PHE A 424 -10.45 21.92 -7.73
N ARG A 425 -9.14 22.05 -7.44
CA ARG A 425 -8.62 22.78 -6.28
C ARG A 425 -8.95 24.27 -6.33
N GLN A 426 -8.88 24.91 -7.49
CA GLN A 426 -9.24 26.32 -7.67
C GLN A 426 -10.73 26.56 -7.41
N LEU A 427 -11.61 25.65 -7.84
CA LEU A 427 -13.06 25.76 -7.68
C LEU A 427 -13.53 25.49 -6.24
N HIS A 428 -12.90 24.55 -5.56
CA HIS A 428 -13.35 24.04 -4.26
C HIS A 428 -12.40 24.36 -3.11
N GLY A 429 -11.32 25.09 -3.37
CA GLY A 429 -10.24 25.42 -2.45
C GLY A 429 -9.26 24.25 -2.28
N SER A 430 -8.04 24.55 -1.87
CA SER A 430 -7.07 23.55 -1.41
C SER A 430 -7.45 22.92 -0.05
N GLY A 431 -8.70 23.19 0.39
CA GLY A 431 -9.22 22.74 1.68
C GLY A 431 -8.88 23.65 2.85
N GLU A 432 -8.33 24.82 2.62
CA GLU A 432 -8.37 25.88 3.63
C GLU A 432 -9.81 26.39 3.70
N LEU A 433 -10.51 26.02 4.75
CA LEU A 433 -11.70 26.75 5.14
C LEU A 433 -11.30 28.21 5.39
N PRO A 434 -12.14 29.22 5.01
CA PRO A 434 -11.87 30.58 5.40
C PRO A 434 -11.64 30.58 6.91
N ALA A 435 -10.52 31.17 7.32
CA ALA A 435 -10.16 31.29 8.72
C ALA A 435 -11.42 31.70 9.51
N VAL A 436 -11.80 30.90 10.49
CA VAL A 436 -12.90 31.24 11.40
C VAL A 436 -12.54 32.63 11.93
N ARG A 437 -13.25 33.66 11.49
CA ARG A 437 -13.14 34.99 12.05
C ARG A 437 -13.43 34.83 13.53
N ARG A 438 -12.39 34.97 14.35
CA ARG A 438 -12.58 35.11 15.78
C ARG A 438 -13.52 36.33 15.92
N THR A 439 -14.78 36.09 16.23
CA THR A 439 -15.64 37.14 16.77
C THR A 439 -14.93 37.57 18.03
N ALA A 440 -14.39 38.78 18.00
CA ALA A 440 -13.87 39.43 19.18
C ALA A 440 -15.04 39.47 20.16
N SER A 441 -14.95 38.71 21.25
CA SER A 441 -15.82 38.86 22.41
C SER A 441 -15.50 40.26 22.93
N SER A 442 -16.40 41.20 22.66
CA SER A 442 -16.45 42.52 23.31
C SER A 442 -16.70 42.28 24.79
N ALA A 443 -15.78 42.83 25.57
CA ALA A 443 -15.70 43.08 27.00
C ALA A 443 -16.96 42.92 27.83
#